data_df2efdedc13c8c360559a900635d59a6
#
_entry.id   df2efdedc13c8c360559a900635d59a6
#
_cell.length_a   1.000
_cell.length_b   1.000
_cell.length_c   1.000
_cell.angle_alpha   90.00
_cell.angle_beta   90.00
_cell.angle_gamma   90.00
#
_symmetry.space_group_name_H-M   'P 1'
#
loop_
_entity.id
_entity.type
_entity.pdbx_description
1 polymer ?
#
loop_
_entity_poly.entity_id
_entity_poly.type
_entity_poly.pdbx_seq_one_letter_code
_entity_poly.pdbx_strand_id
1 'polypeptide(L)'
;MELYIQMGHNTGKLALEHLEDFGDGTVILSPMNILPNNIGNFSDKVHKKNGRVFLDPQLYYPRKFHKKLSEYAYWPNEDITALEAGQFDQVVSGLADLNKEIDSDVFILPSTTAKRIDSLWNKVQKLIIESAQKYAPDMEYMHTIAISSEVANDENQIEQITSFVEEWDIPGVYIVCEHPKKFYLVDRPLWVSNIMSLAAGIKRQHKKVVIGYASHQLLCMALTKCDAVASGNYLNVRWFKPEHFETTEEKKPGRRALWYYCPQALSEYKIPFLDIANR
;
A
#
# COMPACT_ATOMS: atom_id res chain seq x y z
N MET A 1 -2.48 -11.46 -13.32
CA MET A 1 -2.57 -10.36 -12.31
C MET A 1 -3.69 -10.71 -11.36
N GLU A 2 -3.38 -10.82 -10.09
CA GLU A 2 -4.32 -11.13 -9.02
C GLU A 2 -4.93 -9.84 -8.43
N LEU A 3 -6.05 -9.98 -7.72
CA LEU A 3 -6.63 -8.93 -6.90
C LEU A 3 -6.40 -9.26 -5.44
N TYR A 4 -5.65 -8.39 -4.73
CA TYR A 4 -5.48 -8.46 -3.28
C TYR A 4 -6.48 -7.54 -2.59
N ILE A 5 -6.99 -7.97 -1.43
CA ILE A 5 -7.94 -7.17 -0.65
C ILE A 5 -7.15 -6.22 0.25
N GLN A 6 -7.13 -4.93 -0.11
CA GLN A 6 -6.59 -3.87 0.74
C GLN A 6 -7.62 -3.53 1.83
N MET A 7 -7.28 -3.79 3.09
CA MET A 7 -8.22 -3.54 4.18
C MET A 7 -8.43 -2.05 4.43
N GLY A 8 -9.70 -1.67 4.54
CA GLY A 8 -10.16 -0.37 4.97
C GLY A 8 -11.03 -0.48 6.23
N HIS A 9 -11.73 0.60 6.56
CA HIS A 9 -12.65 0.61 7.69
C HIS A 9 -13.77 -0.44 7.51
N ASN A 10 -14.01 -1.27 8.52
CA ASN A 10 -15.04 -2.33 8.52
C ASN A 10 -14.98 -3.34 7.35
N THR A 11 -13.81 -3.54 6.73
CA THR A 11 -13.65 -4.48 5.60
C THR A 11 -13.56 -5.94 6.07
N GLY A 12 -13.28 -6.20 7.34
CA GLY A 12 -12.95 -7.54 7.84
C GLY A 12 -13.99 -8.61 7.49
N LYS A 13 -15.29 -8.34 7.67
CA LYS A 13 -16.35 -9.27 7.29
C LYS A 13 -16.35 -9.56 5.80
N LEU A 14 -16.28 -8.53 4.96
CA LEU A 14 -16.28 -8.65 3.51
C LEU A 14 -15.05 -9.43 2.98
N ALA A 15 -13.87 -9.21 3.60
CA ALA A 15 -12.68 -9.97 3.25
C ALA A 15 -12.84 -11.47 3.54
N LEU A 16 -13.42 -11.82 4.69
CA LEU A 16 -13.68 -13.22 5.03
C LEU A 16 -14.77 -13.87 4.16
N GLU A 17 -15.82 -13.14 3.80
CA GLU A 17 -16.84 -13.58 2.84
C GLU A 17 -16.23 -13.82 1.46
N HIS A 18 -15.37 -12.90 0.98
CA HIS A 18 -14.67 -13.09 -0.29
C HIS A 18 -13.81 -14.37 -0.32
N LEU A 19 -13.06 -14.64 0.75
CA LEU A 19 -12.27 -15.88 0.86
C LEU A 19 -13.17 -17.13 0.87
N GLU A 20 -14.35 -17.07 1.49
CA GLU A 20 -15.33 -18.17 1.45
C GLU A 20 -15.87 -18.41 0.05
N ASP A 21 -16.20 -17.34 -0.68
CA ASP A 21 -16.81 -17.42 -2.00
C ASP A 21 -15.82 -17.89 -3.09
N PHE A 22 -14.54 -17.49 -2.98
CA PHE A 22 -13.51 -17.79 -3.99
C PHE A 22 -12.55 -18.91 -3.56
N GLY A 23 -12.54 -19.32 -2.29
CA GLY A 23 -11.76 -20.44 -1.77
C GLY A 23 -10.31 -20.11 -1.45
N ASP A 24 -9.78 -18.97 -1.90
CA ASP A 24 -8.44 -18.44 -1.63
C ASP A 24 -8.39 -16.93 -1.83
N GLY A 25 -7.23 -16.32 -1.58
CA GLY A 25 -6.99 -14.90 -1.83
C GLY A 25 -5.96 -14.32 -0.88
N THR A 26 -5.55 -13.08 -1.14
CA THR A 26 -4.59 -12.36 -0.30
C THR A 26 -5.25 -11.13 0.34
N VAL A 27 -5.10 -10.99 1.65
CA VAL A 27 -5.60 -9.86 2.44
C VAL A 27 -4.42 -9.05 2.96
N ILE A 28 -4.37 -7.76 2.61
CA ILE A 28 -3.37 -6.82 3.14
C ILE A 28 -3.98 -6.13 4.35
N LEU A 29 -3.49 -6.46 5.54
CA LEU A 29 -3.92 -5.89 6.80
C LEU A 29 -3.51 -4.42 6.91
N SER A 30 -4.34 -3.64 7.61
CA SER A 30 -4.15 -2.20 7.79
C SER A 30 -4.15 -1.84 9.28
N PRO A 31 -3.01 -1.48 9.87
CA PRO A 31 -2.92 -1.03 11.26
C PRO A 31 -3.81 0.18 11.58
N MET A 32 -4.09 1.04 10.61
CA MET A 32 -5.07 2.12 10.80
C MET A 32 -6.51 1.64 11.04
N ASN A 33 -6.83 0.40 10.66
CA ASN A 33 -8.20 -0.11 10.69
C ASN A 33 -8.42 -1.30 11.61
N ILE A 34 -7.36 -1.88 12.15
CA ILE A 34 -7.38 -2.98 13.12
C ILE A 34 -6.58 -2.50 14.34
N LEU A 35 -7.03 -2.81 15.55
CA LEU A 35 -6.27 -2.54 16.77
C LEU A 35 -5.21 -3.64 17.00
N PRO A 36 -4.06 -3.33 17.66
CA PRO A 36 -3.02 -4.32 17.94
C PRO A 36 -3.54 -5.61 18.55
N ASN A 37 -4.41 -5.52 19.53
CA ASN A 37 -4.97 -6.68 20.24
C ASN A 37 -5.89 -7.56 19.37
N ASN A 38 -6.29 -7.12 18.20
CA ASN A 38 -7.24 -7.82 17.33
C ASN A 38 -6.57 -8.36 16.05
N ILE A 39 -5.37 -7.88 15.72
CA ILE A 39 -4.76 -8.15 14.41
C ILE A 39 -4.39 -9.62 14.25
N GLY A 40 -3.83 -10.26 15.29
CA GLY A 40 -3.51 -11.69 15.28
C GLY A 40 -4.75 -12.57 15.14
N ASN A 41 -5.81 -12.30 15.92
CA ASN A 41 -7.08 -13.04 15.78
C ASN A 41 -7.70 -12.88 14.38
N PHE A 42 -7.52 -11.72 13.74
CA PHE A 42 -8.03 -11.52 12.38
C PHE A 42 -7.18 -12.28 11.36
N SER A 43 -5.85 -12.27 11.50
CA SER A 43 -4.93 -13.08 10.69
C SER A 43 -5.29 -14.57 10.75
N ASP A 44 -5.49 -15.12 11.93
CA ASP A 44 -5.94 -16.51 12.13
C ASP A 44 -7.24 -16.83 11.36
N LYS A 45 -8.18 -15.88 11.31
CA LYS A 45 -9.44 -16.08 10.57
C LYS A 45 -9.22 -16.09 9.07
N VAL A 46 -8.27 -15.30 8.56
CA VAL A 46 -7.89 -15.29 7.14
C VAL A 46 -7.26 -16.64 6.77
N HIS A 47 -6.27 -17.11 7.56
CA HIS A 47 -5.62 -18.41 7.32
C HIS A 47 -6.57 -19.59 7.40
N LYS A 48 -7.51 -19.59 8.37
CA LYS A 48 -8.56 -20.62 8.46
C LYS A 48 -9.47 -20.71 7.24
N LYS A 49 -9.49 -19.68 6.41
CA LYS A 49 -10.21 -19.63 5.13
C LYS A 49 -9.29 -19.76 3.91
N ASN A 50 -8.11 -20.35 4.12
CA ASN A 50 -7.11 -20.56 3.09
C ASN A 50 -6.63 -19.24 2.42
N GLY A 51 -6.76 -18.11 3.12
CA GLY A 51 -6.28 -16.81 2.70
C GLY A 51 -4.83 -16.57 3.10
N ARG A 52 -4.11 -15.76 2.33
CA ARG A 52 -2.77 -15.25 2.64
C ARG A 52 -2.87 -13.91 3.34
N VAL A 53 -1.95 -13.67 4.26
CA VAL A 53 -1.89 -12.44 5.06
C VAL A 53 -0.64 -11.65 4.74
N PHE A 54 -0.81 -10.40 4.33
CA PHE A 54 0.24 -9.39 4.25
C PHE A 54 -0.10 -8.27 5.23
N LEU A 55 0.89 -7.49 5.65
CA LEU A 55 0.69 -6.31 6.51
C LEU A 55 1.28 -5.08 5.81
N ASP A 56 0.44 -4.10 5.48
CA ASP A 56 0.90 -2.78 5.05
C ASP A 56 1.32 -1.96 6.30
N PRO A 57 2.61 -1.65 6.50
CA PRO A 57 3.10 -0.98 7.70
C PRO A 57 2.61 0.47 7.83
N GLN A 58 2.13 1.08 6.75
CA GLN A 58 1.54 2.43 6.71
C GLN A 58 2.44 3.54 7.27
N LEU A 59 3.76 3.41 7.12
CA LEU A 59 4.76 4.40 7.54
C LEU A 59 4.94 5.54 6.51
N TYR A 60 3.94 5.83 5.73
CA TYR A 60 4.02 6.77 4.60
C TYR A 60 4.22 8.22 5.00
N TYR A 61 3.72 8.59 6.18
CA TYR A 61 3.81 9.92 6.75
C TYR A 61 4.10 9.83 8.25
N PRO A 62 5.32 9.39 8.65
CA PRO A 62 5.62 9.12 10.04
C PRO A 62 5.64 10.41 10.86
N ARG A 63 5.01 10.35 12.04
CA ARG A 63 5.01 11.41 13.05
C ARG A 63 5.08 10.75 14.42
N LYS A 64 5.60 11.48 15.42
CA LYS A 64 5.68 11.01 16.80
C LYS A 64 4.36 10.43 17.31
N PHE A 65 3.26 11.12 17.05
CA PHE A 65 1.94 10.72 17.48
C PHE A 65 1.02 10.55 16.27
N HIS A 66 0.42 9.37 16.18
CA HIS A 66 -0.70 9.08 15.29
C HIS A 66 -1.74 8.29 16.07
N LYS A 67 -2.97 8.79 16.20
CA LYS A 67 -4.05 8.27 17.06
C LYS A 67 -4.22 6.75 17.09
N LYS A 68 -3.89 6.06 16.01
CA LYS A 68 -4.03 4.60 15.88
C LYS A 68 -2.69 3.89 15.66
N LEU A 69 -1.85 4.42 14.79
CA LEU A 69 -0.59 3.75 14.43
C LEU A 69 0.40 3.75 15.60
N SER A 70 0.39 4.79 16.45
CA SER A 70 1.23 4.85 17.65
C SER A 70 0.83 3.87 18.76
N GLU A 71 -0.28 3.13 18.59
CA GLU A 71 -0.62 2.00 19.47
C GLU A 71 0.20 0.73 19.13
N TYR A 72 0.83 0.69 17.96
CA TYR A 72 1.68 -0.43 17.53
C TYR A 72 3.13 -0.24 18.01
N ALA A 73 3.76 -1.31 18.49
CA ALA A 73 5.11 -1.28 19.05
C ALA A 73 6.19 -0.86 18.04
N TYR A 74 5.97 -1.08 16.74
CA TYR A 74 6.91 -0.67 15.69
C TYR A 74 6.87 0.82 15.38
N TRP A 75 5.83 1.55 15.81
CA TRP A 75 5.67 2.96 15.48
C TRP A 75 6.78 3.80 16.13
N PRO A 76 7.39 4.75 15.39
CA PRO A 76 8.48 5.56 15.93
C PRO A 76 8.02 6.45 17.08
N ASN A 77 8.89 6.57 18.12
CA ASN A 77 8.61 7.36 19.33
C ASN A 77 8.96 8.84 19.19
N GLU A 78 9.61 9.24 18.09
CA GLU A 78 10.07 10.61 17.86
C GLU A 78 9.37 11.25 16.66
N ASP A 79 9.26 12.59 16.67
CA ASP A 79 8.79 13.34 15.51
C ASP A 79 9.85 13.27 14.41
N ILE A 80 9.54 12.49 13.39
CA ILE A 80 10.47 12.20 12.33
C ILE A 80 10.01 12.90 11.06
N THR A 81 10.64 14.01 10.74
CA THR A 81 10.50 14.69 9.45
C THR A 81 11.34 14.02 8.37
N ALA A 82 12.44 13.36 8.78
CA ALA A 82 13.25 12.46 7.98
C ALA A 82 13.72 11.33 8.88
N LEU A 83 13.30 10.09 8.62
CA LEU A 83 13.79 8.93 9.36
C LEU A 83 15.29 8.78 9.08
N GLU A 84 16.11 8.87 10.12
CA GLU A 84 17.52 8.51 10.05
C GLU A 84 17.68 7.00 10.04
N ALA A 85 18.79 6.52 9.49
CA ALA A 85 19.06 5.09 9.30
C ALA A 85 18.82 4.23 10.55
N GLY A 86 19.27 4.71 11.74
CA GLY A 86 19.09 3.97 12.99
C GLY A 86 17.65 3.86 13.48
N GLN A 87 16.79 4.77 13.09
CA GLN A 87 15.36 4.75 13.43
C GLN A 87 14.62 3.71 12.59
N PHE A 88 15.00 3.54 11.32
CA PHE A 88 14.45 2.47 10.50
C PHE A 88 14.81 1.08 11.03
N ASP A 89 16.01 0.89 11.57
CA ASP A 89 16.40 -0.41 12.15
C ASP A 89 15.44 -0.82 13.29
N GLN A 90 15.07 0.10 14.18
CA GLN A 90 14.08 -0.17 15.24
C GLN A 90 12.67 -0.45 14.69
N VAL A 91 12.24 0.33 13.70
CA VAL A 91 10.93 0.14 13.06
C VAL A 91 10.86 -1.23 12.37
N VAL A 92 11.90 -1.61 11.63
CA VAL A 92 11.96 -2.90 10.93
C VAL A 92 12.00 -4.06 11.93
N SER A 93 12.74 -3.92 13.04
CA SER A 93 12.75 -4.92 14.11
C SER A 93 11.36 -5.14 14.69
N GLY A 94 10.66 -4.06 15.08
CA GLY A 94 9.30 -4.16 15.63
C GLY A 94 8.28 -4.68 14.62
N LEU A 95 8.43 -4.35 13.34
CA LEU A 95 7.59 -4.89 12.26
C LEU A 95 7.87 -6.38 12.01
N ALA A 96 9.13 -6.82 12.10
CA ALA A 96 9.49 -8.23 11.98
C ALA A 96 8.82 -9.06 13.09
N ASP A 97 8.83 -8.56 14.33
CA ASP A 97 8.16 -9.23 15.46
C ASP A 97 6.64 -9.29 15.22
N LEU A 98 6.02 -8.21 14.79
CA LEU A 98 4.57 -8.20 14.48
C LEU A 98 4.23 -9.15 13.32
N ASN A 99 5.02 -9.18 12.23
CA ASN A 99 4.78 -10.09 11.11
C ASN A 99 4.91 -11.56 11.53
N LYS A 100 5.84 -11.89 12.44
CA LYS A 100 5.95 -13.24 13.04
C LYS A 100 4.75 -13.56 13.91
N GLU A 101 4.28 -12.61 14.75
CA GLU A 101 3.11 -12.78 15.61
C GLU A 101 1.84 -13.07 14.81
N ILE A 102 1.63 -12.40 13.70
CA ILE A 102 0.45 -12.57 12.85
C ILE A 102 0.61 -13.67 11.79
N ASP A 103 1.72 -14.40 11.78
CA ASP A 103 2.06 -15.41 10.76
C ASP A 103 1.90 -14.88 9.33
N SER A 104 2.49 -13.71 9.07
CA SER A 104 2.39 -13.06 7.76
C SER A 104 3.11 -13.85 6.68
N ASP A 105 2.43 -14.10 5.55
CA ASP A 105 3.01 -14.84 4.40
C ASP A 105 4.09 -14.04 3.67
N VAL A 106 4.01 -12.71 3.69
CA VAL A 106 5.01 -11.82 3.12
C VAL A 106 5.16 -10.58 3.99
N PHE A 107 6.37 -10.24 4.33
CA PHE A 107 6.71 -9.04 5.08
C PHE A 107 6.83 -7.83 4.13
N ILE A 108 5.88 -6.92 4.14
CA ILE A 108 5.99 -5.64 3.43
C ILE A 108 6.87 -4.70 4.25
N LEU A 109 8.05 -4.36 3.72
CA LEU A 109 9.00 -3.46 4.37
C LEU A 109 8.49 -2.01 4.36
N PRO A 110 8.75 -1.23 5.42
CA PRO A 110 8.28 0.14 5.52
C PRO A 110 9.02 1.06 4.53
N SER A 111 8.35 2.14 4.13
CA SER A 111 8.98 3.29 3.48
C SER A 111 8.16 4.55 3.72
N THR A 112 8.81 5.71 3.69
CA THR A 112 8.14 7.00 3.67
C THR A 112 7.84 7.44 2.23
N THR A 113 6.83 8.29 2.05
CA THR A 113 6.51 8.84 0.72
C THR A 113 7.64 9.74 0.23
N ALA A 114 8.32 9.31 -0.83
CA ALA A 114 9.41 10.06 -1.44
C ALA A 114 8.88 11.24 -2.24
N LYS A 115 9.41 12.43 -1.98
CA LYS A 115 9.18 13.66 -2.76
C LYS A 115 10.27 13.90 -3.79
N ARG A 116 11.34 13.14 -3.71
CA ARG A 116 12.48 13.14 -4.62
C ARG A 116 13.21 11.81 -4.53
N ILE A 117 13.71 11.35 -5.66
CA ILE A 117 14.55 10.16 -5.75
C ILE A 117 15.99 10.62 -5.97
N ASP A 118 16.88 10.22 -5.08
CA ASP A 118 18.30 10.52 -5.14
C ASP A 118 19.13 9.44 -4.41
N SER A 119 20.43 9.64 -4.35
CA SER A 119 21.36 8.71 -3.68
C SER A 119 21.07 8.56 -2.17
N LEU A 120 20.58 9.61 -1.51
CA LEU A 120 20.23 9.54 -0.09
C LEU A 120 18.98 8.66 0.10
N TRP A 121 17.95 8.84 -0.73
CA TRP A 121 16.79 7.97 -0.74
C TRP A 121 17.21 6.51 -0.95
N ASN A 122 18.01 6.21 -1.98
CA ASN A 122 18.49 4.86 -2.25
C ASN A 122 19.28 4.25 -1.06
N LYS A 123 20.12 5.04 -0.42
CA LYS A 123 20.86 4.61 0.78
C LYS A 123 19.92 4.19 1.90
N VAL A 124 18.87 4.97 2.16
CA VAL A 124 17.87 4.66 3.19
C VAL A 124 17.12 3.35 2.85
N GLN A 125 16.73 3.17 1.57
CA GLN A 125 16.06 1.93 1.16
C GLN A 125 16.97 0.70 1.36
N LYS A 126 18.25 0.77 1.01
CA LYS A 126 19.22 -0.31 1.25
C LYS A 126 19.35 -0.65 2.73
N LEU A 127 19.39 0.36 3.62
CA LEU A 127 19.45 0.12 5.07
C LEU A 127 18.18 -0.58 5.60
N ILE A 128 17.01 -0.26 5.07
CA ILE A 128 15.76 -0.95 5.42
C ILE A 128 15.83 -2.43 5.00
N ILE A 129 16.35 -2.71 3.81
CA ILE A 129 16.53 -4.08 3.30
C ILE A 129 17.53 -4.86 4.16
N GLU A 130 18.69 -4.26 4.49
CA GLU A 130 19.69 -4.85 5.38
C GLU A 130 19.10 -5.16 6.77
N SER A 131 18.29 -4.25 7.32
CA SER A 131 17.59 -4.48 8.59
C SER A 131 16.61 -5.65 8.49
N ALA A 132 15.88 -5.78 7.38
CA ALA A 132 14.96 -6.90 7.17
C ALA A 132 15.71 -8.24 7.08
N GLN A 133 16.82 -8.29 6.38
CA GLN A 133 17.68 -9.47 6.31
C GLN A 133 18.25 -9.86 7.69
N LYS A 134 18.51 -8.88 8.55
CA LYS A 134 18.97 -9.09 9.92
C LYS A 134 17.89 -9.65 10.85
N TYR A 135 16.67 -9.07 10.82
CA TYR A 135 15.61 -9.36 11.79
C TYR A 135 14.61 -10.43 11.35
N ALA A 136 14.50 -10.65 10.04
CA ALA A 136 13.55 -11.60 9.44
C ALA A 136 14.19 -12.37 8.26
N PRO A 137 15.36 -13.04 8.44
CA PRO A 137 16.11 -13.67 7.35
C PRO A 137 15.33 -14.77 6.63
N ASP A 138 14.39 -15.43 7.33
CA ASP A 138 13.63 -16.57 6.80
C ASP A 138 12.28 -16.16 6.19
N MET A 139 11.93 -14.88 6.24
CA MET A 139 10.66 -14.40 5.68
C MET A 139 10.82 -13.94 4.24
N GLU A 140 9.84 -14.29 3.38
CA GLU A 140 9.70 -13.62 2.09
C GLU A 140 9.26 -12.16 2.35
N TYR A 141 9.89 -11.20 1.67
CA TYR A 141 9.55 -9.79 1.84
C TYR A 141 9.40 -9.04 0.53
N MET A 142 8.65 -7.96 0.57
CA MET A 142 8.50 -6.98 -0.52
C MET A 142 8.90 -5.61 -0.02
N HIS A 143 9.68 -4.88 -0.80
CA HIS A 143 10.06 -3.52 -0.41
C HIS A 143 9.04 -2.49 -0.89
N THR A 144 8.62 -1.59 0.01
CA THR A 144 7.67 -0.52 -0.34
C THR A 144 8.35 0.59 -1.14
N ILE A 145 7.78 0.90 -2.30
CA ILE A 145 8.11 2.10 -3.08
C ILE A 145 6.91 3.05 -2.97
N ALA A 146 6.98 4.00 -2.02
CA ALA A 146 5.97 5.03 -1.84
C ALA A 146 6.46 6.34 -2.45
N ILE A 147 5.74 6.89 -3.44
CA ILE A 147 6.16 8.08 -4.18
C ILE A 147 5.06 9.14 -4.26
N SER A 148 5.48 10.40 -4.22
CA SER A 148 4.58 11.54 -4.41
C SER A 148 4.10 11.65 -5.85
N SER A 149 3.04 12.44 -6.06
CA SER A 149 2.52 12.70 -7.40
C SER A 149 3.52 13.40 -8.31
N GLU A 150 4.41 14.23 -7.77
CA GLU A 150 5.48 14.90 -8.49
C GLU A 150 6.49 13.89 -9.03
N VAL A 151 6.96 12.97 -8.17
CA VAL A 151 7.87 11.88 -8.58
C VAL A 151 7.21 10.99 -9.63
N ALA A 152 5.94 10.63 -9.43
CA ALA A 152 5.21 9.78 -10.37
C ALA A 152 4.97 10.44 -11.75
N ASN A 153 5.03 11.78 -11.84
CA ASN A 153 4.92 12.52 -13.11
C ASN A 153 6.28 12.85 -13.77
N ASP A 154 7.40 12.42 -13.18
CA ASP A 154 8.75 12.69 -13.68
C ASP A 154 9.39 11.40 -14.20
N GLU A 155 9.56 11.28 -15.52
CA GLU A 155 10.15 10.11 -16.18
C GLU A 155 11.56 9.81 -15.67
N ASN A 156 12.39 10.84 -15.44
CA ASN A 156 13.77 10.63 -14.95
C ASN A 156 13.78 10.04 -13.53
N GLN A 157 12.84 10.48 -12.67
CA GLN A 157 12.71 9.92 -11.32
C GLN A 157 12.26 8.45 -11.39
N ILE A 158 11.36 8.10 -12.31
CA ILE A 158 10.90 6.72 -12.52
C ILE A 158 12.02 5.82 -13.05
N GLU A 159 12.80 6.29 -14.00
CA GLU A 159 13.98 5.56 -14.48
C GLU A 159 15.01 5.36 -13.37
N GLN A 160 15.23 6.37 -12.56
CA GLN A 160 16.15 6.30 -11.43
C GLN A 160 15.69 5.28 -10.36
N ILE A 161 14.40 5.21 -10.04
CA ILE A 161 13.87 4.15 -9.16
C ILE A 161 14.14 2.79 -9.77
N THR A 162 13.83 2.60 -11.06
CA THR A 162 14.02 1.33 -11.74
C THR A 162 15.48 0.87 -11.70
N SER A 163 16.41 1.81 -11.92
CA SER A 163 17.84 1.55 -11.83
C SER A 163 18.30 1.17 -10.41
N PHE A 164 17.81 1.87 -9.38
CA PHE A 164 18.16 1.53 -8.00
C PHE A 164 17.59 0.18 -7.57
N VAL A 165 16.36 -0.16 -7.99
CA VAL A 165 15.74 -1.45 -7.68
C VAL A 165 16.52 -2.63 -8.29
N GLU A 166 17.20 -2.43 -9.42
CA GLU A 166 18.05 -3.45 -10.03
C GLU A 166 19.19 -3.87 -9.10
N GLU A 167 19.74 -2.91 -8.31
CA GLU A 167 20.82 -3.15 -7.36
C GLU A 167 20.35 -3.80 -6.04
N TRP A 168 19.02 -3.80 -5.77
CA TRP A 168 18.51 -4.29 -4.50
C TRP A 168 18.33 -5.81 -4.53
N ASP A 169 18.84 -6.48 -3.49
CA ASP A 169 18.61 -7.90 -3.27
C ASP A 169 17.24 -8.11 -2.60
N ILE A 170 16.19 -8.05 -3.42
CA ILE A 170 14.78 -8.20 -2.99
C ILE A 170 13.99 -9.06 -3.96
N PRO A 171 13.06 -9.89 -3.47
CA PRO A 171 12.21 -10.71 -4.33
C PRO A 171 11.08 -9.94 -5.00
N GLY A 172 10.69 -8.78 -4.46
CA GLY A 172 9.59 -7.99 -5.01
C GLY A 172 9.42 -6.62 -4.38
N VAL A 173 8.48 -5.86 -4.95
CA VAL A 173 8.12 -4.51 -4.50
C VAL A 173 6.61 -4.34 -4.32
N TYR A 174 6.24 -3.55 -3.32
CA TYR A 174 4.91 -3.02 -3.10
C TYR A 174 4.90 -1.54 -3.44
N ILE A 175 4.25 -1.17 -4.54
CA ILE A 175 4.28 0.19 -5.10
C ILE A 175 3.01 0.93 -4.71
N VAL A 176 3.16 2.12 -4.12
CA VAL A 176 2.06 3.03 -3.81
C VAL A 176 2.38 4.42 -4.35
N CYS A 177 1.50 4.95 -5.20
CA CYS A 177 1.72 6.22 -5.89
C CYS A 177 0.63 7.23 -5.52
N GLU A 178 1.05 8.41 -5.06
CA GLU A 178 0.12 9.49 -4.79
C GLU A 178 -0.59 9.93 -6.07
N HIS A 179 -1.93 10.04 -5.99
CA HIS A 179 -2.74 10.52 -7.11
C HIS A 179 -2.56 12.03 -7.30
N PRO A 180 -2.37 12.51 -8.53
CA PRO A 180 -2.24 13.93 -8.79
C PRO A 180 -3.52 14.68 -8.46
N LYS A 181 -3.40 15.93 -8.00
CA LYS A 181 -4.49 16.89 -7.80
C LYS A 181 -5.66 16.45 -6.90
N LYS A 182 -5.48 15.47 -6.03
CA LYS A 182 -6.55 15.01 -5.10
C LYS A 182 -7.82 14.48 -5.77
N PHE A 183 -7.75 14.05 -7.04
CA PHE A 183 -8.84 13.40 -7.74
C PHE A 183 -8.72 11.87 -7.63
N TYR A 184 -9.87 11.21 -7.46
CA TYR A 184 -9.96 9.76 -7.40
C TYR A 184 -9.54 9.11 -8.74
N LEU A 185 -10.07 9.59 -9.85
CA LEU A 185 -9.63 9.17 -11.18
C LEU A 185 -8.53 10.11 -11.68
N VAL A 186 -7.47 9.52 -12.16
CA VAL A 186 -6.33 10.29 -12.66
C VAL A 186 -6.57 10.68 -14.10
N ASP A 187 -6.57 11.99 -14.36
CA ASP A 187 -6.71 12.62 -15.68
C ASP A 187 -5.34 12.96 -16.32
N ARG A 188 -4.27 12.32 -15.84
CA ARG A 188 -2.89 12.55 -16.27
C ARG A 188 -2.32 11.31 -16.95
N PRO A 189 -2.33 11.23 -18.29
CA PRO A 189 -1.79 10.08 -19.01
C PRO A 189 -0.33 9.77 -18.67
N LEU A 190 0.49 10.82 -18.49
CA LEU A 190 1.91 10.66 -18.11
C LEU A 190 2.07 9.93 -16.76
N TRP A 191 1.26 10.27 -15.75
CA TRP A 191 1.28 9.59 -14.46
C TRP A 191 1.00 8.09 -14.61
N VAL A 192 -0.02 7.72 -15.39
CA VAL A 192 -0.38 6.32 -15.64
C VAL A 192 0.74 5.62 -16.41
N SER A 193 1.24 6.25 -17.48
CA SER A 193 2.33 5.71 -18.30
C SER A 193 3.60 5.46 -17.47
N ASN A 194 3.95 6.39 -16.60
CA ASN A 194 5.13 6.29 -15.73
C ASN A 194 5.01 5.15 -14.73
N ILE A 195 3.84 4.96 -14.09
CA ILE A 195 3.63 3.82 -13.19
C ILE A 195 3.68 2.50 -13.97
N MET A 196 3.12 2.46 -15.19
CA MET A 196 3.25 1.28 -16.05
C MET A 196 4.71 1.01 -16.42
N SER A 197 5.49 2.04 -16.74
CA SER A 197 6.92 1.93 -17.06
C SER A 197 7.72 1.42 -15.86
N LEU A 198 7.45 1.93 -14.66
CA LEU A 198 8.05 1.47 -13.41
C LEU A 198 7.75 -0.01 -13.17
N ALA A 199 6.47 -0.39 -13.20
CA ALA A 199 6.07 -1.78 -12.99
C ALA A 199 6.69 -2.72 -14.03
N ALA A 200 6.66 -2.37 -15.32
CA ALA A 200 7.24 -3.15 -16.40
C ALA A 200 8.78 -3.23 -16.29
N GLY A 201 9.44 -2.14 -15.89
CA GLY A 201 10.88 -2.09 -15.66
C GLY A 201 11.31 -3.08 -14.58
N ILE A 202 10.61 -3.06 -13.44
CA ILE A 202 10.90 -3.96 -12.31
C ILE A 202 10.54 -5.42 -12.66
N LYS A 203 9.44 -5.66 -13.39
CA LYS A 203 9.12 -7.02 -13.88
C LYS A 203 10.19 -7.61 -14.77
N ARG A 204 10.87 -6.79 -15.61
CA ARG A 204 12.02 -7.25 -16.43
C ARG A 204 13.23 -7.66 -15.60
N GLN A 205 13.33 -7.18 -14.36
CA GLN A 205 14.34 -7.60 -13.39
C GLN A 205 13.96 -8.90 -12.64
N HIS A 206 12.90 -9.60 -13.09
CA HIS A 206 12.38 -10.83 -12.49
C HIS A 206 11.86 -10.70 -11.05
N LYS A 207 11.52 -9.48 -10.63
CA LYS A 207 10.97 -9.20 -9.29
C LYS A 207 9.44 -9.22 -9.32
N LYS A 208 8.83 -9.60 -8.19
CA LYS A 208 7.38 -9.48 -7.99
C LYS A 208 6.98 -8.01 -7.88
N VAL A 209 5.81 -7.65 -8.42
CA VAL A 209 5.26 -6.29 -8.36
C VAL A 209 3.81 -6.34 -7.92
N VAL A 210 3.52 -5.67 -6.81
CA VAL A 210 2.16 -5.43 -6.31
C VAL A 210 1.90 -3.93 -6.29
N ILE A 211 0.77 -3.48 -6.87
CA ILE A 211 0.36 -2.08 -6.85
C ILE A 211 -0.71 -1.88 -5.78
N GLY A 212 -0.38 -1.14 -4.72
CA GLY A 212 -1.29 -0.84 -3.62
C GLY A 212 -2.26 0.30 -3.92
N TYR A 213 -3.36 0.36 -3.17
CA TYR A 213 -4.39 1.42 -3.25
C TYR A 213 -4.95 1.63 -4.65
N ALA A 214 -5.08 0.55 -5.41
CA ALA A 214 -5.46 0.59 -6.81
C ALA A 214 -6.96 0.91 -6.99
N SER A 215 -7.27 1.89 -7.85
CA SER A 215 -8.62 2.07 -8.40
C SER A 215 -8.84 1.14 -9.60
N HIS A 216 -10.07 1.04 -10.07
CA HIS A 216 -10.39 0.28 -11.30
C HIS A 216 -9.60 0.78 -12.53
N GLN A 217 -9.16 2.04 -12.56
CA GLN A 217 -8.33 2.59 -13.63
C GLN A 217 -6.97 1.87 -13.72
N LEU A 218 -6.44 1.38 -12.59
CA LEU A 218 -5.17 0.67 -12.54
C LEU A 218 -5.27 -0.81 -12.97
N LEU A 219 -6.44 -1.28 -13.43
CA LEU A 219 -6.55 -2.59 -14.10
C LEU A 219 -5.69 -2.66 -15.37
N CYS A 220 -5.35 -1.51 -15.98
CA CYS A 220 -4.39 -1.44 -17.10
C CYS A 220 -2.99 -1.94 -16.73
N MET A 221 -2.64 -2.05 -15.44
CA MET A 221 -1.38 -2.62 -14.97
C MET A 221 -1.21 -4.10 -15.38
N ALA A 222 -2.28 -4.80 -15.73
CA ALA A 222 -2.21 -6.15 -16.32
C ALA A 222 -1.30 -6.21 -17.55
N LEU A 223 -1.21 -5.13 -18.33
CA LEU A 223 -0.35 -5.03 -19.51
C LEU A 223 1.15 -5.04 -19.15
N THR A 224 1.52 -4.68 -17.94
CA THR A 224 2.90 -4.70 -17.43
C THR A 224 3.30 -6.07 -16.88
N LYS A 225 2.37 -7.02 -16.83
CA LYS A 225 2.53 -8.32 -16.17
C LYS A 225 2.82 -8.19 -14.67
N CYS A 226 2.35 -7.13 -14.01
CA CYS A 226 2.43 -7.06 -12.54
C CYS A 226 1.68 -8.24 -11.92
N ASP A 227 2.13 -8.68 -10.75
CA ASP A 227 1.62 -9.89 -10.11
C ASP A 227 0.24 -9.64 -9.52
N ALA A 228 0.04 -8.50 -8.86
CA ALA A 228 -1.24 -8.14 -8.29
C ALA A 228 -1.49 -6.62 -8.25
N VAL A 229 -2.77 -6.27 -8.14
CA VAL A 229 -3.24 -4.96 -7.68
C VAL A 229 -4.00 -5.15 -6.37
N ALA A 230 -3.77 -4.26 -5.40
CA ALA A 230 -4.45 -4.28 -4.12
C ALA A 230 -5.50 -3.17 -4.06
N SER A 231 -6.74 -3.54 -3.75
CA SER A 231 -7.90 -2.64 -3.75
C SER A 231 -8.86 -2.99 -2.63
N GLY A 232 -9.76 -2.09 -2.28
CA GLY A 232 -10.75 -2.33 -1.25
C GLY A 232 -12.08 -1.64 -1.51
N ASN A 233 -13.02 -1.78 -0.58
CA ASN A 233 -14.40 -1.31 -0.72
C ASN A 233 -14.61 0.19 -0.47
N TYR A 234 -13.62 0.89 0.12
CA TYR A 234 -13.69 2.33 0.38
C TYR A 234 -12.72 3.13 -0.51
N LEU A 235 -13.05 4.38 -0.81
CA LEU A 235 -12.20 5.25 -1.63
C LEU A 235 -10.79 5.45 -1.08
N ASN A 236 -10.63 5.50 0.26
CA ASN A 236 -9.33 5.68 0.89
C ASN A 236 -8.36 4.49 0.73
N VAL A 237 -8.85 3.33 0.31
CA VAL A 237 -8.03 2.16 -0.04
C VAL A 237 -7.99 1.87 -1.55
N ARG A 238 -8.56 2.78 -2.35
CA ARG A 238 -8.49 2.80 -3.81
C ARG A 238 -7.86 4.09 -4.35
N TRP A 239 -7.31 4.88 -3.45
CA TRP A 239 -6.71 6.18 -3.73
C TRP A 239 -5.65 6.50 -2.69
N PHE A 240 -4.39 6.34 -3.06
CA PHE A 240 -3.30 6.66 -2.16
C PHE A 240 -3.12 8.17 -2.00
N LYS A 241 -3.14 8.61 -0.76
CA LYS A 241 -2.82 9.97 -0.32
C LYS A 241 -2.00 9.90 0.97
N PRO A 242 -0.77 10.40 0.97
CA PRO A 242 0.06 10.42 2.18
C PRO A 242 -0.63 11.10 3.36
N GLU A 243 -1.42 12.16 3.11
CA GLU A 243 -2.14 12.91 4.15
C GLU A 243 -3.23 12.10 4.86
N HIS A 244 -3.67 10.97 4.32
CA HIS A 244 -4.57 10.05 5.04
C HIS A 244 -3.90 9.41 6.26
N PHE A 245 -2.56 9.37 6.26
CA PHE A 245 -1.72 8.83 7.33
C PHE A 245 -1.20 9.92 8.27
N GLU A 246 -1.59 11.17 8.03
CA GLU A 246 -1.36 12.28 8.94
C GLU A 246 -2.45 12.30 10.01
N THR A 247 -2.05 12.54 11.28
CA THR A 247 -3.02 12.75 12.35
C THR A 247 -3.74 14.06 12.11
N THR A 248 -5.02 13.99 11.75
CA THR A 248 -5.88 15.17 11.70
C THR A 248 -6.72 15.22 12.97
N GLU A 249 -6.88 16.41 13.56
CA GLU A 249 -7.95 16.67 14.52
C GLU A 249 -9.29 16.21 13.93
N GLU A 250 -10.20 15.75 14.78
CA GLU A 250 -11.45 15.11 14.38
C GLU A 250 -12.21 15.95 13.33
N LYS A 251 -12.07 15.59 12.07
CA LYS A 251 -12.97 16.10 11.04
C LYS A 251 -14.34 15.47 11.28
N LYS A 252 -15.36 16.31 11.51
CA LYS A 252 -16.75 15.84 11.56
C LYS A 252 -17.00 14.95 10.35
N PRO A 253 -17.59 13.76 10.52
CA PRO A 253 -17.85 12.86 9.41
C PRO A 253 -18.75 13.58 8.40
N GLY A 254 -18.23 13.84 7.21
CA GLY A 254 -18.97 14.39 6.11
C GLY A 254 -20.08 13.41 5.66
N ARG A 255 -21.14 13.92 5.01
CA ARG A 255 -22.16 13.06 4.40
C ARG A 255 -21.50 12.08 3.45
N ARG A 256 -21.67 10.76 3.69
CA ARG A 256 -21.15 9.71 2.82
C ARG A 256 -21.94 9.73 1.51
N ALA A 257 -21.25 9.90 0.38
CA ALA A 257 -21.85 9.70 -0.92
C ALA A 257 -21.96 8.20 -1.20
N LEU A 258 -23.13 7.77 -1.69
CA LEU A 258 -23.29 6.42 -2.23
C LEU A 258 -22.92 6.44 -3.70
N TRP A 259 -22.14 5.43 -4.10
CA TRP A 259 -21.66 5.26 -5.46
C TRP A 259 -22.17 3.95 -6.04
N TYR A 260 -22.50 3.98 -7.31
CA TYR A 260 -22.83 2.80 -8.12
C TYR A 260 -21.68 2.55 -9.10
N TYR A 261 -21.14 1.36 -9.08
CA TYR A 261 -20.18 0.92 -10.10
C TYR A 261 -20.92 0.30 -11.27
N CYS A 262 -20.71 0.81 -12.47
CA CYS A 262 -21.24 0.29 -13.71
C CYS A 262 -20.17 -0.53 -14.44
N PRO A 263 -20.24 -1.88 -14.45
CA PRO A 263 -19.24 -2.72 -15.10
C PRO A 263 -19.12 -2.45 -16.59
N GLN A 264 -20.23 -2.14 -17.26
CA GLN A 264 -20.27 -1.89 -18.70
C GLN A 264 -19.52 -0.62 -19.10
N ALA A 265 -19.56 0.40 -18.21
CA ALA A 265 -18.87 1.66 -18.42
C ALA A 265 -17.50 1.72 -17.75
N LEU A 266 -17.10 0.69 -16.99
CA LEU A 266 -15.93 0.68 -16.11
C LEU A 266 -15.80 1.96 -15.27
N SER A 267 -16.94 2.47 -14.77
CA SER A 267 -17.05 3.78 -14.14
C SER A 267 -17.92 3.76 -12.89
N GLU A 268 -17.62 4.67 -11.98
CA GLU A 268 -18.42 4.89 -10.76
C GLU A 268 -19.23 6.17 -10.85
N TYR A 269 -20.51 6.08 -10.49
CA TYR A 269 -21.46 7.19 -10.51
C TYR A 269 -22.01 7.44 -9.11
N LYS A 270 -22.14 8.70 -8.72
CA LYS A 270 -22.89 9.05 -7.49
C LYS A 270 -24.37 8.81 -7.72
N ILE A 271 -25.00 8.01 -6.85
CA ILE A 271 -26.41 7.66 -6.95
C ILE A 271 -27.34 8.88 -7.12
N PRO A 272 -27.18 10.00 -6.36
CA PRO A 272 -28.03 11.17 -6.58
C PRO A 272 -27.99 11.78 -7.99
N PHE A 273 -26.86 11.62 -8.71
CA PHE A 273 -26.78 12.09 -10.10
C PHE A 273 -27.45 11.13 -11.08
N LEU A 274 -27.43 9.82 -10.80
CA LEU A 274 -28.19 8.84 -11.59
C LEU A 274 -29.69 9.08 -11.46
N ASP A 275 -30.18 9.41 -10.26
CA ASP A 275 -31.58 9.74 -10.01
C ASP A 275 -32.04 10.99 -10.80
N ILE A 276 -31.14 11.97 -10.97
CA ILE A 276 -31.41 13.17 -11.80
C ILE A 276 -31.40 12.82 -13.28
N ALA A 277 -30.47 12.01 -13.73
CA ALA A 277 -30.34 11.62 -15.15
C ALA A 277 -31.48 10.70 -15.62
N ASN A 278 -32.20 10.05 -14.70
CA ASN A 278 -33.29 9.15 -15.00
C ASN A 278 -34.69 9.87 -14.99
N ARG A 279 -34.69 11.16 -14.77
CA ARG A 279 -35.90 12.02 -14.83
C ARG A 279 -36.02 12.74 -16.16
#